data_d22799770d924ec944837560d410f81c
#
_entry.id   d22799770d924ec944837560d410f81c
#
_cell.length_a   1.000
_cell.length_b   1.000
_cell.length_c   1.000
_cell.angle_alpha   90.00
_cell.angle_beta   90.00
_cell.angle_gamma   90.00
#
_symmetry.space_group_name_H-M   'P 1'
#
loop_
_entity.id
_entity.type
_entity.pdbx_description
1 polymer ?
#
loop_
_entity_poly.entity_id
_entity_poly.type
_entity_poly.pdbx_seq_one_letter_code
_entity_poly.pdbx_strand_id
1 'polypeptide(L)'
;MMTTDRCRDWMLTLPEEYYSRDIVEDKLRSYDYIGQLESGKESGYRHFQIYVENKNAIKFETLRSKFPRGHYEPRRESKSQCLKYCTKSDTRVPGHSLLAGGKFVGKDVDELLKDRLPRTKRDISAEISEKMLKENVPASTLVQDPRYAQSLKYIEALETIRLKNLGLEDRDALEVHYLYGPSRVGKTYKVLHGLNYDLTDIYRVSNFKYPWDNYEGQSVLLLDEFAGQIPFEFLLQVLDKYQLELDARYRNKWACWTQVWIVSNLPMESLPYYRHVSPEQWRALCMRFTSYQRMESDRSLVNVPFPSAS
;
A
#
# COMPACT_ATOMS: atom_id res chain seq x y z
N MET A 1 0.28 -26.58 -31.87
CA MET A 1 0.94 -25.54 -31.14
C MET A 1 1.45 -24.50 -32.13
N MET A 2 0.92 -23.29 -32.16
CA MET A 2 1.46 -22.22 -33.02
C MET A 2 2.82 -21.82 -32.46
N THR A 3 3.89 -22.22 -33.10
CA THR A 3 5.25 -21.73 -32.81
C THR A 3 5.31 -20.27 -33.20
N THR A 4 5.61 -19.40 -32.26
CA THR A 4 5.78 -17.97 -32.51
C THR A 4 6.99 -17.82 -33.44
N ASP A 5 6.75 -17.53 -34.72
CA ASP A 5 7.79 -17.49 -35.77
C ASP A 5 8.76 -16.30 -35.59
N ARG A 6 8.39 -15.30 -34.75
CA ARG A 6 9.18 -14.10 -34.49
C ARG A 6 8.98 -13.59 -33.05
N CYS A 7 10.06 -13.37 -32.33
CA CYS A 7 10.04 -12.79 -30.97
C CYS A 7 11.22 -11.82 -30.77
N ARG A 8 11.09 -10.85 -29.89
CA ARG A 8 12.21 -9.96 -29.54
C ARG A 8 13.19 -10.61 -28.57
N ASP A 9 12.69 -11.53 -27.77
CA ASP A 9 13.40 -12.13 -26.65
C ASP A 9 13.36 -13.65 -26.76
N TRP A 10 14.51 -14.29 -26.68
CA TRP A 10 14.68 -15.72 -26.82
C TRP A 10 15.52 -16.31 -25.70
N MET A 11 15.20 -17.55 -25.32
CA MET A 11 16.03 -18.40 -24.48
C MET A 11 16.72 -19.43 -25.38
N LEU A 12 18.03 -19.52 -25.33
CA LEU A 12 18.84 -20.44 -26.10
C LEU A 12 19.51 -21.46 -25.18
N THR A 13 19.44 -22.72 -25.56
CA THR A 13 20.21 -23.82 -24.97
C THR A 13 21.12 -24.40 -26.06
N LEU A 14 22.42 -24.16 -25.96
CA LEU A 14 23.40 -24.54 -26.99
C LEU A 14 24.38 -25.56 -26.43
N PRO A 15 24.42 -26.84 -26.94
CA PRO A 15 25.35 -27.85 -26.47
C PRO A 15 26.80 -27.45 -26.62
N GLU A 16 27.63 -27.56 -25.57
CA GLU A 16 29.06 -27.28 -25.61
C GLU A 16 29.80 -28.17 -26.60
N GLU A 17 29.30 -29.38 -26.83
CA GLU A 17 29.83 -30.33 -27.81
C GLU A 17 29.92 -29.75 -29.22
N TYR A 18 29.00 -28.83 -29.59
CA TYR A 18 28.94 -28.25 -30.94
C TYR A 18 29.36 -26.79 -30.99
N TYR A 19 29.42 -26.10 -29.86
CA TYR A 19 29.67 -24.66 -29.83
C TYR A 19 30.67 -24.31 -28.72
N SER A 20 31.82 -23.74 -29.10
CA SER A 20 32.72 -23.09 -28.14
C SER A 20 32.17 -21.71 -27.75
N ARG A 21 32.71 -21.16 -26.66
CA ARG A 21 32.40 -19.79 -26.21
C ARG A 21 32.60 -18.77 -27.32
N ASP A 22 33.74 -18.81 -27.99
CA ASP A 22 34.10 -17.84 -29.04
C ASP A 22 33.10 -17.89 -30.23
N ILE A 23 32.66 -19.10 -30.62
CA ILE A 23 31.65 -19.25 -31.67
C ILE A 23 30.30 -18.67 -31.22
N VAL A 24 29.90 -18.84 -29.97
CA VAL A 24 28.65 -18.29 -29.44
C VAL A 24 28.70 -16.77 -29.41
N GLU A 25 29.78 -16.20 -28.90
CA GLU A 25 29.98 -14.74 -28.82
C GLU A 25 30.05 -14.09 -30.20
N ASP A 26 30.79 -14.68 -31.15
CA ASP A 26 30.84 -14.16 -32.52
C ASP A 26 29.47 -14.17 -33.22
N LYS A 27 28.76 -15.28 -33.16
CA LYS A 27 27.44 -15.41 -33.79
C LYS A 27 26.37 -14.52 -33.16
N LEU A 28 26.48 -14.18 -31.87
CA LEU A 28 25.55 -13.31 -31.16
C LEU A 28 25.99 -11.85 -31.10
N ARG A 29 27.13 -11.45 -31.66
CA ARG A 29 27.72 -10.11 -31.57
C ARG A 29 26.80 -8.95 -31.95
N SER A 30 25.77 -9.23 -32.78
CA SER A 30 24.77 -8.23 -33.20
C SER A 30 23.54 -8.12 -32.33
N TYR A 31 23.50 -8.87 -31.25
CA TYR A 31 22.39 -8.93 -30.30
C TYR A 31 22.83 -8.52 -28.90
N ASP A 32 21.84 -8.18 -28.07
CA ASP A 32 22.05 -8.08 -26.62
C ASP A 32 21.86 -9.47 -26.02
N TYR A 33 22.85 -10.01 -25.33
CA TYR A 33 22.75 -11.33 -24.74
C TYR A 33 23.52 -11.43 -23.42
N ILE A 34 23.03 -12.34 -22.56
CA ILE A 34 23.70 -12.73 -21.32
C ILE A 34 23.41 -14.21 -21.02
N GLY A 35 24.42 -14.91 -20.53
CA GLY A 35 24.28 -16.32 -20.21
C GLY A 35 25.52 -16.92 -19.61
N GLN A 36 25.54 -18.23 -19.51
CA GLN A 36 26.65 -18.97 -18.92
C GLN A 36 26.72 -20.41 -19.46
N LEU A 37 27.88 -21.03 -19.27
CA LEU A 37 28.04 -22.46 -19.43
C LEU A 37 27.53 -23.17 -18.17
N GLU A 38 26.58 -24.07 -18.35
CA GLU A 38 25.96 -24.85 -17.26
C GLU A 38 26.25 -26.35 -17.41
N SER A 39 26.26 -27.05 -16.28
CA SER A 39 26.26 -28.50 -16.21
C SER A 39 24.97 -28.99 -15.57
N GLY A 40 24.24 -29.86 -16.24
CA GLY A 40 23.04 -30.49 -15.71
C GLY A 40 23.35 -31.30 -14.44
N LYS A 41 22.59 -31.12 -13.37
CA LYS A 41 22.84 -31.75 -12.04
C LYS A 41 22.83 -33.28 -12.09
N GLU A 42 21.96 -33.88 -12.89
CA GLU A 42 21.80 -35.33 -12.96
C GLU A 42 22.58 -35.97 -14.13
N SER A 43 22.58 -35.31 -15.29
CA SER A 43 23.16 -35.85 -16.54
C SER A 43 24.61 -35.45 -16.79
N GLY A 44 25.11 -34.42 -16.07
CA GLY A 44 26.40 -33.80 -16.38
C GLY A 44 26.44 -33.12 -17.75
N TYR A 45 25.32 -33.01 -18.45
CA TYR A 45 25.24 -32.43 -19.79
C TYR A 45 25.61 -30.94 -19.76
N ARG A 46 26.65 -30.59 -20.52
CA ARG A 46 27.19 -29.22 -20.56
C ARG A 46 26.60 -28.45 -21.76
N HIS A 47 26.08 -27.27 -21.49
CA HIS A 47 25.47 -26.41 -22.48
C HIS A 47 25.54 -24.95 -22.09
N PHE A 48 25.53 -24.06 -23.06
CA PHE A 48 25.31 -22.63 -22.83
C PHE A 48 23.82 -22.36 -22.69
N GLN A 49 23.44 -21.78 -21.56
CA GLN A 49 22.10 -21.26 -21.30
C GLN A 49 22.14 -19.74 -21.46
N ILE A 50 21.44 -19.19 -22.46
CA ILE A 50 21.61 -17.80 -22.88
C ILE A 50 20.25 -17.14 -23.07
N TYR A 51 20.10 -15.96 -22.49
CA TYR A 51 19.03 -15.04 -22.81
C TYR A 51 19.51 -14.08 -23.91
N VAL A 52 18.74 -13.95 -24.98
CA VAL A 52 19.02 -13.06 -26.12
C VAL A 52 17.86 -12.12 -26.33
N GLU A 53 18.16 -10.83 -26.53
CA GLU A 53 17.13 -9.86 -26.90
C GLU A 53 17.63 -8.95 -28.05
N ASN A 54 16.65 -8.34 -28.75
CA ASN A 54 16.93 -7.37 -29.80
C ASN A 54 15.80 -6.36 -29.90
N LYS A 55 16.14 -5.13 -30.33
CA LYS A 55 15.16 -4.07 -30.61
C LYS A 55 14.08 -4.52 -31.61
N ASN A 56 14.49 -5.25 -32.64
CA ASN A 56 13.59 -5.83 -33.63
C ASN A 56 13.36 -7.32 -33.35
N ALA A 57 12.17 -7.82 -33.70
CA ALA A 57 11.87 -9.24 -33.51
C ALA A 57 12.79 -10.14 -34.35
N ILE A 58 13.38 -11.14 -33.72
CA ILE A 58 14.26 -12.15 -34.33
C ILE A 58 13.39 -13.30 -34.83
N LYS A 59 13.58 -13.73 -36.07
CA LYS A 59 12.89 -14.93 -36.60
C LYS A 59 13.53 -16.19 -36.05
N PHE A 60 12.71 -17.19 -35.76
CA PHE A 60 13.16 -18.53 -35.36
C PHE A 60 14.23 -19.10 -36.32
N GLU A 61 13.97 -19.03 -37.63
CA GLU A 61 14.90 -19.53 -38.67
C GLU A 61 16.26 -18.81 -38.67
N THR A 62 16.29 -17.56 -38.23
CA THR A 62 17.57 -16.81 -38.08
C THR A 62 18.44 -17.40 -36.98
N LEU A 63 17.86 -17.76 -35.84
CA LEU A 63 18.59 -18.41 -34.76
C LEU A 63 18.99 -19.84 -35.14
N ARG A 64 18.06 -20.58 -35.77
CA ARG A 64 18.30 -21.94 -36.24
C ARG A 64 19.43 -21.99 -37.29
N SER A 65 19.50 -21.05 -38.19
CA SER A 65 20.63 -20.99 -39.16
C SER A 65 21.97 -20.66 -38.52
N LYS A 66 21.96 -19.87 -37.43
CA LYS A 66 23.19 -19.53 -36.66
C LYS A 66 23.66 -20.74 -35.83
N PHE A 67 22.75 -21.49 -35.25
CA PHE A 67 23.06 -22.60 -34.34
C PHE A 67 22.19 -23.83 -34.66
N PRO A 68 22.43 -24.57 -35.75
CA PRO A 68 21.53 -25.66 -36.23
C PRO A 68 21.21 -26.74 -35.20
N ARG A 69 22.02 -26.92 -34.18
CA ARG A 69 21.86 -27.90 -33.09
C ARG A 69 21.46 -27.30 -31.75
N GLY A 70 21.02 -26.04 -31.74
CA GLY A 70 20.52 -25.38 -30.57
C GLY A 70 19.04 -25.65 -30.32
N HIS A 71 18.59 -25.41 -29.08
CA HIS A 71 17.19 -25.33 -28.71
C HIS A 71 16.83 -23.87 -28.47
N TYR A 72 15.61 -23.48 -28.89
CA TYR A 72 15.16 -22.07 -28.87
C TYR A 72 13.75 -22.00 -28.35
N GLU A 73 13.56 -21.17 -27.34
CA GLU A 73 12.23 -20.87 -26.80
C GLU A 73 11.99 -19.35 -26.83
N PRO A 74 10.87 -18.87 -27.38
CA PRO A 74 10.48 -17.49 -27.16
C PRO A 74 10.26 -17.27 -25.67
N ARG A 75 10.68 -16.11 -25.17
CA ARG A 75 10.52 -15.78 -23.75
C ARG A 75 9.05 -15.87 -23.32
N ARG A 76 8.79 -16.66 -22.29
CA ARG A 76 7.47 -16.83 -21.66
C ARG A 76 7.40 -16.15 -20.31
N GLU A 77 8.51 -16.17 -19.57
CA GLU A 77 8.62 -15.61 -18.24
C GLU A 77 9.00 -14.12 -18.27
N SER A 78 9.02 -13.45 -17.12
CA SER A 78 9.53 -12.08 -17.02
C SER A 78 11.03 -12.04 -17.37
N LYS A 79 11.50 -10.90 -17.86
CA LYS A 79 12.92 -10.72 -18.19
C LYS A 79 13.82 -10.98 -16.97
N SER A 80 13.41 -10.48 -15.80
CA SER A 80 14.14 -10.71 -14.55
C SER A 80 14.27 -12.20 -14.22
N GLN A 81 13.21 -12.99 -14.42
CA GLN A 81 13.25 -14.45 -14.23
C GLN A 81 14.17 -15.13 -15.23
N CYS A 82 14.13 -14.71 -16.51
CA CYS A 82 15.03 -15.24 -17.55
C CYS A 82 16.49 -14.89 -17.28
N LEU A 83 16.78 -13.65 -16.89
CA LEU A 83 18.12 -13.22 -16.48
C LEU A 83 18.62 -14.03 -15.28
N LYS A 84 17.80 -14.15 -14.23
CA LYS A 84 18.12 -14.95 -13.05
C LYS A 84 18.38 -16.41 -13.40
N TYR A 85 17.60 -16.96 -14.33
CA TYR A 85 17.78 -18.34 -14.79
C TYR A 85 19.08 -18.53 -15.54
N CYS A 86 19.44 -17.62 -16.47
CA CYS A 86 20.66 -17.71 -17.28
C CYS A 86 21.96 -17.29 -16.55
N THR A 87 21.86 -16.80 -15.29
CA THR A 87 23.03 -16.32 -14.53
C THR A 87 23.13 -16.97 -13.15
N LYS A 88 22.31 -17.99 -12.87
CA LYS A 88 22.31 -18.71 -11.58
C LYS A 88 23.65 -19.38 -11.31
N SER A 89 24.11 -19.36 -10.05
CA SER A 89 25.42 -19.87 -9.66
C SER A 89 25.48 -21.39 -9.45
N ASP A 90 24.33 -22.02 -9.17
CA ASP A 90 24.24 -23.41 -8.72
C ASP A 90 24.51 -24.46 -9.82
N THR A 91 24.38 -24.08 -11.10
CA THR A 91 24.65 -24.96 -12.24
C THR A 91 25.79 -24.43 -13.13
N ARG A 92 26.36 -23.29 -12.82
CA ARG A 92 27.48 -22.72 -13.57
C ARG A 92 28.71 -23.61 -13.47
N VAL A 93 29.36 -23.89 -14.61
CA VAL A 93 30.60 -24.63 -14.62
C VAL A 93 31.70 -23.81 -13.94
N PRO A 94 32.39 -24.36 -12.93
CA PRO A 94 33.47 -23.65 -12.23
C PRO A 94 34.57 -23.17 -13.20
N GLY A 95 35.12 -21.97 -12.95
CA GLY A 95 36.15 -21.35 -13.78
C GLY A 95 35.66 -20.69 -15.05
N HIS A 96 34.36 -20.74 -15.37
CA HIS A 96 33.77 -20.04 -16.52
C HIS A 96 33.02 -18.76 -16.08
N SER A 97 33.43 -17.62 -16.68
CA SER A 97 32.73 -16.36 -16.49
C SER A 97 31.43 -16.32 -17.30
N LEU A 98 30.54 -15.36 -16.96
CA LEU A 98 29.37 -15.08 -17.77
C LEU A 98 29.74 -14.68 -19.20
N LEU A 99 28.91 -15.08 -20.17
CA LEU A 99 28.91 -14.53 -21.51
C LEU A 99 28.00 -13.32 -21.50
N ALA A 100 28.45 -12.18 -22.06
CA ALA A 100 27.65 -10.99 -22.19
C ALA A 100 28.01 -10.21 -23.45
N GLY A 101 27.00 -9.72 -24.15
CA GLY A 101 27.15 -8.88 -25.34
C GLY A 101 26.14 -7.74 -25.40
N GLY A 102 26.44 -6.74 -26.24
CA GLY A 102 25.59 -5.57 -26.38
C GLY A 102 25.46 -4.82 -25.04
N LYS A 103 24.25 -4.45 -24.66
CA LYS A 103 24.00 -3.66 -23.45
C LYS A 103 24.27 -4.38 -22.11
N PHE A 104 24.53 -5.68 -22.14
CA PHE A 104 24.83 -6.46 -20.93
C PHE A 104 26.32 -6.50 -20.59
N VAL A 105 27.19 -6.02 -21.48
CA VAL A 105 28.65 -5.98 -21.24
C VAL A 105 28.96 -5.08 -20.04
N GLY A 106 29.74 -5.63 -19.07
CA GLY A 106 30.19 -4.89 -17.90
C GLY A 106 29.10 -4.59 -16.86
N LYS A 107 27.90 -5.14 -17.03
CA LYS A 107 26.81 -4.98 -16.06
C LYS A 107 26.90 -6.02 -14.96
N ASP A 108 26.71 -5.60 -13.72
CA ASP A 108 26.50 -6.48 -12.60
C ASP A 108 25.13 -7.17 -12.72
N VAL A 109 25.09 -8.48 -12.47
CA VAL A 109 23.84 -9.27 -12.52
C VAL A 109 22.83 -8.77 -11.51
N ASP A 110 23.26 -8.46 -10.29
CA ASP A 110 22.38 -7.93 -9.26
C ASP A 110 21.84 -6.55 -9.62
N GLU A 111 22.60 -5.73 -10.32
CA GLU A 111 22.17 -4.45 -10.87
C GLU A 111 21.15 -4.66 -12.00
N LEU A 112 21.41 -5.61 -12.91
CA LEU A 112 20.47 -5.98 -13.99
C LEU A 112 19.16 -6.56 -13.45
N LEU A 113 19.20 -7.28 -12.34
CA LEU A 113 18.01 -7.80 -11.67
C LEU A 113 17.25 -6.71 -10.92
N LYS A 114 17.93 -5.63 -10.52
CA LYS A 114 17.32 -4.42 -9.95
C LYS A 114 16.77 -3.49 -11.01
N ASP A 115 17.31 -3.54 -12.25
CA ASP A 115 16.86 -2.71 -13.37
C ASP A 115 15.42 -3.13 -13.73
N ARG A 116 14.49 -2.33 -13.23
CA ARG A 116 13.04 -2.60 -13.32
C ARG A 116 12.63 -2.47 -14.79
N LEU A 117 12.35 -3.61 -15.40
CA LEU A 117 11.57 -3.63 -16.63
C LEU A 117 10.33 -2.75 -16.49
N PRO A 118 9.86 -2.10 -17.56
CA PRO A 118 8.57 -1.47 -17.54
C PRO A 118 7.55 -2.52 -17.10
N ARG A 119 7.05 -2.38 -15.87
CA ARG A 119 6.03 -3.24 -15.29
C ARG A 119 4.80 -3.15 -16.17
N THR A 120 4.19 -4.26 -16.48
CA THR A 120 2.91 -4.24 -17.16
C THR A 120 1.88 -3.53 -16.28
N LYS A 121 0.81 -3.00 -16.87
CA LYS A 121 -0.30 -2.44 -16.09
C LYS A 121 -0.83 -3.45 -15.06
N ARG A 122 -0.79 -4.74 -15.40
CA ARG A 122 -1.21 -5.85 -14.52
C ARG A 122 -0.28 -5.99 -13.30
N ASP A 123 1.04 -5.89 -13.51
CA ASP A 123 2.02 -5.98 -12.42
C ASP A 123 1.89 -4.81 -11.45
N ILE A 124 1.68 -3.61 -11.98
CA ILE A 124 1.44 -2.38 -11.19
C ILE A 124 0.14 -2.52 -10.39
N SER A 125 -0.95 -3.00 -11.00
CA SER A 125 -2.22 -3.19 -10.31
C SER A 125 -2.13 -4.25 -9.21
N ALA A 126 -1.40 -5.34 -9.44
CA ALA A 126 -1.17 -6.37 -8.43
C ALA A 126 -0.37 -5.83 -7.23
N GLU A 127 0.69 -5.07 -7.49
CA GLU A 127 1.50 -4.42 -6.44
C GLU A 127 0.67 -3.42 -5.62
N ILE A 128 -0.14 -2.59 -6.29
CA ILE A 128 -1.03 -1.64 -5.61
C ILE A 128 -2.01 -2.39 -4.70
N SER A 129 -2.67 -3.45 -5.22
CA SER A 129 -3.60 -4.26 -4.43
C SER A 129 -2.94 -4.90 -3.21
N GLU A 130 -1.73 -5.44 -3.37
CA GLU A 130 -0.98 -6.05 -2.27
C GLU A 130 -0.67 -5.03 -1.19
N LYS A 131 -0.11 -3.88 -1.55
CA LYS A 131 0.21 -2.80 -0.61
C LYS A 131 -1.02 -2.29 0.13
N MET A 132 -2.12 -2.04 -0.58
CA MET A 132 -3.31 -1.46 0.04
C MET A 132 -4.11 -2.46 0.88
N LEU A 133 -4.32 -3.68 0.40
CA LEU A 133 -5.23 -4.62 1.04
C LEU A 133 -4.53 -5.59 1.99
N LYS A 134 -3.24 -5.90 1.80
CA LYS A 134 -2.49 -6.79 2.69
C LYS A 134 -1.59 -6.02 3.65
N GLU A 135 -0.88 -4.99 3.15
CA GLU A 135 0.04 -4.19 3.97
C GLU A 135 -0.64 -2.96 4.59
N ASN A 136 -1.94 -2.75 4.31
CA ASN A 136 -2.76 -1.63 4.81
C ASN A 136 -2.20 -0.23 4.49
N VAL A 137 -1.48 -0.09 3.38
CA VAL A 137 -0.92 1.21 2.96
C VAL A 137 -2.03 2.12 2.44
N PRO A 138 -2.21 3.35 2.95
CA PRO A 138 -3.27 4.25 2.52
C PRO A 138 -3.00 4.83 1.12
N ALA A 139 -4.08 5.22 0.44
CA ALA A 139 -4.01 5.85 -0.89
C ALA A 139 -3.11 7.09 -0.91
N SER A 140 -3.16 7.93 0.15
CA SER A 140 -2.35 9.14 0.30
C SER A 140 -0.85 8.89 0.18
N THR A 141 -0.37 7.73 0.61
CA THR A 141 1.04 7.31 0.46
C THR A 141 1.35 6.86 -0.96
N LEU A 142 0.45 6.07 -1.58
CA LEU A 142 0.70 5.52 -2.92
C LEU A 142 0.65 6.57 -4.02
N VAL A 143 -0.22 7.57 -3.91
CA VAL A 143 -0.35 8.64 -4.93
C VAL A 143 0.89 9.54 -5.01
N GLN A 144 1.76 9.53 -4.01
CA GLN A 144 3.02 10.25 -4.01
C GLN A 144 4.09 9.59 -4.90
N ASP A 145 3.92 8.31 -5.25
CA ASP A 145 4.86 7.59 -6.10
C ASP A 145 4.47 7.77 -7.58
N PRO A 146 5.31 8.42 -8.41
CA PRO A 146 5.02 8.67 -9.82
C PRO A 146 4.72 7.39 -10.64
N ARG A 147 5.17 6.23 -10.16
CA ARG A 147 4.91 4.94 -10.83
C ARG A 147 3.42 4.61 -10.89
N TYR A 148 2.62 5.13 -9.96
CA TYR A 148 1.19 4.86 -9.84
C TYR A 148 0.30 5.96 -10.44
N ALA A 149 0.88 7.00 -11.03
CA ALA A 149 0.16 8.16 -11.56
C ALA A 149 -0.98 7.81 -12.54
N GLN A 150 -0.82 6.73 -13.31
CA GLN A 150 -1.86 6.26 -14.24
C GLN A 150 -2.93 5.37 -13.58
N SER A 151 -2.79 5.05 -12.30
CA SER A 151 -3.65 4.09 -11.58
C SER A 151 -4.52 4.76 -10.50
N LEU A 152 -4.65 6.09 -10.50
CA LEU A 152 -5.33 6.85 -9.45
C LEU A 152 -6.77 6.36 -9.18
N LYS A 153 -7.58 6.15 -10.22
CA LYS A 153 -8.94 5.62 -10.07
C LYS A 153 -8.98 4.22 -9.44
N TYR A 154 -7.98 3.40 -9.75
CA TYR A 154 -7.87 2.07 -9.16
C TYR A 154 -7.48 2.15 -7.68
N ILE A 155 -6.54 3.02 -7.33
CA ILE A 155 -6.14 3.31 -5.94
C ILE A 155 -7.33 3.82 -5.13
N GLU A 156 -8.12 4.77 -5.65
CA GLU A 156 -9.33 5.28 -5.00
C GLU A 156 -10.38 4.18 -4.75
N ALA A 157 -10.57 3.28 -5.72
CA ALA A 157 -11.48 2.15 -5.57
C ALA A 157 -11.01 1.17 -4.48
N LEU A 158 -9.71 0.86 -4.44
CA LEU A 158 -9.13 0.01 -3.41
C LEU A 158 -9.15 0.65 -2.03
N GLU A 159 -8.95 1.97 -1.94
CA GLU A 159 -9.03 2.70 -0.66
C GLU A 159 -10.39 2.52 0.00
N THR A 160 -11.46 2.52 -0.79
CA THR A 160 -12.79 2.24 -0.27
C THR A 160 -12.90 0.84 0.33
N ILE A 161 -12.33 -0.16 -0.35
CA ILE A 161 -12.35 -1.54 0.14
C ILE A 161 -11.50 -1.64 1.41
N ARG A 162 -10.33 -1.00 1.44
CA ARG A 162 -9.44 -0.98 2.59
C ARG A 162 -10.12 -0.36 3.81
N LEU A 163 -10.71 0.82 3.66
CA LEU A 163 -11.42 1.51 4.75
C LEU A 163 -12.64 0.73 5.23
N LYS A 164 -13.38 0.11 4.29
CA LYS A 164 -14.47 -0.78 4.65
C LYS A 164 -13.99 -1.96 5.49
N ASN A 165 -12.92 -2.62 5.08
CA ASN A 165 -12.37 -3.76 5.81
C ASN A 165 -11.93 -3.36 7.24
N LEU A 166 -11.26 -2.22 7.38
CA LEU A 166 -10.91 -1.67 8.70
C LEU A 166 -12.14 -1.33 9.55
N GLY A 167 -13.16 -0.71 8.95
CA GLY A 167 -14.38 -0.32 9.66
C GLY A 167 -15.32 -1.49 9.96
N LEU A 168 -15.07 -2.69 9.43
CA LEU A 168 -15.77 -3.92 9.78
C LEU A 168 -15.19 -4.61 11.04
N GLU A 169 -14.07 -4.13 11.55
CA GLU A 169 -13.51 -4.60 12.83
C GLU A 169 -14.08 -3.76 13.98
N ASP A 170 -14.32 -4.39 15.14
CA ASP A 170 -14.70 -3.68 16.34
C ASP A 170 -13.52 -2.84 16.83
N ARG A 171 -13.82 -1.64 17.28
CA ARG A 171 -12.82 -0.68 17.79
C ARG A 171 -12.57 -0.89 19.28
N ASP A 172 -12.12 -2.08 19.67
CA ASP A 172 -11.98 -2.50 21.08
C ASP A 172 -11.08 -1.58 21.92
N ALA A 173 -10.13 -0.89 21.28
CA ALA A 173 -9.24 0.09 21.92
C ALA A 173 -9.78 1.53 21.86
N LEU A 174 -11.10 1.73 21.63
CA LEU A 174 -11.67 3.06 21.55
C LEU A 174 -11.58 3.81 22.87
N GLU A 175 -10.93 4.97 22.85
CA GLU A 175 -10.89 5.92 23.95
C GLU A 175 -11.64 7.20 23.58
N VAL A 176 -12.47 7.69 24.48
CA VAL A 176 -13.32 8.87 24.26
C VAL A 176 -13.06 9.89 25.35
N HIS A 177 -12.70 11.10 24.95
CA HIS A 177 -12.33 12.18 25.84
C HIS A 177 -13.23 13.39 25.65
N TYR A 178 -13.73 13.96 26.73
CA TYR A 178 -14.45 15.21 26.71
C TYR A 178 -13.61 16.30 27.40
N LEU A 179 -13.24 17.33 26.63
CA LEU A 179 -12.44 18.46 27.11
C LEU A 179 -13.22 19.75 26.97
N TYR A 180 -13.58 20.35 28.10
CA TYR A 180 -14.30 21.61 28.08
C TYR A 180 -13.58 22.72 28.86
N GLY A 181 -14.05 23.97 28.74
CA GLY A 181 -13.53 25.12 29.46
C GLY A 181 -13.76 26.44 28.71
N PRO A 182 -13.31 27.55 29.25
CA PRO A 182 -13.51 28.85 28.63
C PRO A 182 -12.99 28.93 27.20
N SER A 183 -13.52 29.87 26.42
CA SER A 183 -12.98 30.11 25.07
C SER A 183 -11.54 30.60 25.14
N ARG A 184 -10.73 30.23 24.11
CA ARG A 184 -9.34 30.67 23.91
C ARG A 184 -8.30 30.18 24.95
N VAL A 185 -8.62 29.24 25.82
CA VAL A 185 -7.65 28.62 26.74
C VAL A 185 -6.72 27.63 26.09
N GLY A 186 -6.97 27.22 24.84
CA GLY A 186 -6.07 26.32 24.07
C GLY A 186 -6.53 24.89 23.98
N LYS A 187 -7.82 24.58 24.21
CA LYS A 187 -8.37 23.21 24.13
C LYS A 187 -8.05 22.52 22.79
N THR A 188 -8.44 23.13 21.68
CA THR A 188 -8.20 22.60 20.33
C THR A 188 -6.69 22.48 20.06
N TYR A 189 -5.88 23.46 20.48
CA TYR A 189 -4.43 23.40 20.36
C TYR A 189 -3.85 22.20 21.12
N LYS A 190 -4.36 21.91 22.31
CA LYS A 190 -3.95 20.75 23.11
C LYS A 190 -4.15 19.44 22.35
N VAL A 191 -5.29 19.26 21.68
CA VAL A 191 -5.56 18.04 20.93
C VAL A 191 -4.70 17.96 19.66
N LEU A 192 -4.55 19.08 18.93
CA LEU A 192 -3.83 19.10 17.66
C LEU A 192 -2.30 19.04 17.83
N HIS A 193 -1.75 19.62 18.91
CA HIS A 193 -0.30 19.81 19.05
C HIS A 193 0.27 19.42 20.42
N GLY A 194 -0.58 19.20 21.41
CA GLY A 194 -0.15 18.88 22.78
C GLY A 194 -0.22 17.38 23.12
N LEU A 195 -0.69 16.57 22.19
CA LEU A 195 -0.72 15.12 22.24
C LEU A 195 0.18 14.57 21.12
N ASN A 196 0.69 13.39 21.26
CA ASN A 196 1.63 12.78 20.31
C ASN A 196 0.92 12.15 19.11
N TYR A 197 -0.04 12.87 18.50
CA TYR A 197 -0.66 12.47 17.24
C TYR A 197 0.00 13.16 16.07
N ASP A 198 0.13 12.47 14.94
CA ASP A 198 0.41 13.15 13.68
C ASP A 198 -0.84 13.93 13.24
N LEU A 199 -0.67 15.13 12.73
CA LEU A 199 -1.79 15.95 12.23
C LEU A 199 -2.56 15.25 11.10
N THR A 200 -1.91 14.41 10.34
CA THR A 200 -2.53 13.58 9.27
C THR A 200 -3.46 12.51 9.82
N ASP A 201 -3.26 12.08 11.05
CA ASP A 201 -4.08 11.09 11.73
C ASP A 201 -5.33 11.68 12.39
N ILE A 202 -5.44 13.01 12.44
CA ILE A 202 -6.56 13.71 13.07
C ILE A 202 -7.58 14.15 12.04
N TYR A 203 -8.80 13.66 12.17
CA TYR A 203 -9.95 14.20 11.46
C TYR A 203 -10.70 15.21 12.34
N ARG A 204 -10.60 16.50 11.98
CA ARG A 204 -11.28 17.58 12.71
C ARG A 204 -12.63 17.91 12.07
N VAL A 205 -13.70 17.70 12.82
CA VAL A 205 -15.06 18.14 12.46
C VAL A 205 -15.29 19.53 13.07
N SER A 206 -15.36 20.53 12.22
CA SER A 206 -15.75 21.92 12.57
C SER A 206 -17.03 22.38 11.87
N ASN A 207 -17.51 21.61 10.90
CA ASN A 207 -18.78 21.81 10.22
C ASN A 207 -19.67 20.58 10.38
N PHE A 208 -20.68 20.68 11.23
CA PHE A 208 -21.58 19.57 11.56
C PHE A 208 -22.73 19.37 10.57
N LYS A 209 -22.83 20.17 9.50
CA LYS A 209 -23.85 19.96 8.47
C LYS A 209 -23.56 18.72 7.60
N TYR A 210 -22.29 18.51 7.28
CA TYR A 210 -21.81 17.35 6.52
C TYR A 210 -20.52 16.85 7.15
N PRO A 211 -20.59 16.26 8.35
CA PRO A 211 -19.43 16.06 9.17
C PRO A 211 -18.45 15.02 8.62
N TRP A 212 -18.88 14.15 7.72
CA TRP A 212 -18.09 12.98 7.28
C TRP A 212 -17.57 13.06 5.85
N ASP A 213 -17.90 14.10 5.09
CA ASP A 213 -17.55 14.19 3.66
C ASP A 213 -16.05 14.05 3.38
N ASN A 214 -15.22 14.64 4.22
CA ASN A 214 -13.77 14.64 4.06
C ASN A 214 -13.05 13.63 4.97
N TYR A 215 -13.78 12.74 5.64
CA TYR A 215 -13.18 11.70 6.45
C TYR A 215 -12.51 10.64 5.55
N GLU A 216 -11.26 10.28 5.81
CA GLU A 216 -10.46 9.35 5.02
C GLU A 216 -9.86 8.22 5.86
N GLY A 217 -10.51 7.89 6.99
CA GLY A 217 -10.08 6.78 7.84
C GLY A 217 -9.06 7.16 8.91
N GLN A 218 -8.97 8.44 9.28
CA GLN A 218 -8.09 8.90 10.35
C GLN A 218 -8.40 8.19 11.66
N SER A 219 -7.35 7.92 12.44
CA SER A 219 -7.44 7.18 13.70
C SER A 219 -7.91 8.03 14.88
N VAL A 220 -7.89 9.34 14.77
CA VAL A 220 -8.33 10.32 15.78
C VAL A 220 -9.46 11.17 15.23
N LEU A 221 -10.62 11.13 15.89
CA LEU A 221 -11.75 12.00 15.61
C LEU A 221 -11.76 13.17 16.59
N LEU A 222 -11.70 14.41 16.09
CA LEU A 222 -11.86 15.62 16.88
C LEU A 222 -13.18 16.31 16.53
N LEU A 223 -14.17 16.24 17.42
CA LEU A 223 -15.40 17.02 17.35
C LEU A 223 -15.12 18.39 18.02
N ASP A 224 -14.80 19.38 17.21
CA ASP A 224 -14.38 20.69 17.71
C ASP A 224 -15.57 21.67 17.81
N GLU A 225 -15.53 22.54 18.82
CA GLU A 225 -16.63 23.49 19.14
C GLU A 225 -17.99 22.76 19.29
N PHE A 226 -17.96 21.58 19.94
CA PHE A 226 -19.14 20.76 20.12
C PHE A 226 -20.12 21.39 21.10
N ALA A 227 -21.37 21.50 20.70
CA ALA A 227 -22.46 22.02 21.53
C ALA A 227 -23.77 21.20 21.37
N GLY A 228 -23.64 19.92 20.95
CA GLY A 228 -24.79 19.04 20.74
C GLY A 228 -25.34 19.02 19.30
N GLN A 229 -24.52 19.29 18.31
CA GLN A 229 -24.95 19.38 16.90
C GLN A 229 -25.21 17.99 16.26
N ILE A 230 -24.70 16.91 16.84
CA ILE A 230 -24.96 15.54 16.40
C ILE A 230 -26.21 15.02 17.13
N PRO A 231 -27.17 14.35 16.45
CA PRO A 231 -28.29 13.71 17.14
C PRO A 231 -27.85 12.72 18.22
N PHE A 232 -28.52 12.69 19.35
CA PHE A 232 -28.09 11.94 20.53
C PHE A 232 -27.86 10.45 20.24
N GLU A 233 -28.81 9.80 19.57
CA GLU A 233 -28.72 8.37 19.21
C GLU A 233 -27.56 8.08 18.28
N PHE A 234 -27.27 9.01 17.36
CA PHE A 234 -26.12 8.86 16.46
C PHE A 234 -24.80 9.16 17.19
N LEU A 235 -24.78 10.09 18.13
CA LEU A 235 -23.61 10.33 18.98
C LEU A 235 -23.23 9.07 19.76
N LEU A 236 -24.22 8.36 20.31
CA LEU A 236 -23.96 7.08 21.00
C LEU A 236 -23.25 6.07 20.09
N GLN A 237 -23.62 5.99 18.80
CA GLN A 237 -22.97 5.11 17.82
C GLN A 237 -21.55 5.59 17.47
N VAL A 238 -21.35 6.89 17.30
CA VAL A 238 -20.03 7.49 17.04
C VAL A 238 -19.04 7.15 18.15
N LEU A 239 -19.52 7.15 19.40
CA LEU A 239 -18.74 6.90 20.61
C LEU A 239 -18.73 5.42 21.04
N ASP A 240 -19.34 4.52 20.27
CA ASP A 240 -19.34 3.09 20.55
C ASP A 240 -18.23 2.37 19.77
N LYS A 241 -17.82 1.24 20.28
CA LYS A 241 -16.78 0.40 19.67
C LYS A 241 -17.20 -0.35 18.41
N TYR A 242 -18.50 -0.54 18.23
CA TYR A 242 -19.01 -1.34 17.11
C TYR A 242 -18.88 -0.65 15.76
N GLN A 243 -19.00 -1.45 14.72
CA GLN A 243 -18.97 -0.99 13.32
C GLN A 243 -19.96 0.14 13.08
N LEU A 244 -19.52 1.16 12.38
CA LEU A 244 -20.37 2.31 12.04
C LEU A 244 -20.12 2.77 10.61
N GLU A 245 -21.17 2.72 9.80
CA GLU A 245 -21.19 3.37 8.49
C GLU A 245 -21.62 4.82 8.63
N LEU A 246 -20.87 5.72 8.05
CA LEU A 246 -21.05 7.16 8.11
C LEU A 246 -21.68 7.64 6.80
N ASP A 247 -22.83 8.30 6.89
CA ASP A 247 -23.51 8.90 5.75
C ASP A 247 -22.74 10.15 5.28
N ALA A 248 -22.26 10.12 4.04
CA ALA A 248 -21.54 11.21 3.39
C ALA A 248 -22.05 11.40 1.96
N ARG A 249 -22.09 12.67 1.46
CA ARG A 249 -22.79 13.06 0.23
C ARG A 249 -22.38 12.30 -1.04
N TYR A 250 -21.14 11.90 -1.16
CA TYR A 250 -20.62 11.28 -2.38
C TYR A 250 -20.42 9.78 -2.24
N ARG A 251 -20.07 9.33 -1.06
CA ARG A 251 -19.76 7.95 -0.76
C ARG A 251 -19.75 7.73 0.75
N ASN A 252 -20.51 6.76 1.24
CA ASN A 252 -20.47 6.38 2.63
C ASN A 252 -19.07 6.02 3.07
N LYS A 253 -18.74 6.36 4.30
CA LYS A 253 -17.43 6.12 4.93
C LYS A 253 -17.60 5.12 6.06
N TRP A 254 -16.51 4.57 6.55
CA TRP A 254 -16.50 3.67 7.69
C TRP A 254 -15.69 4.29 8.82
N ALA A 255 -16.24 4.24 10.03
CA ALA A 255 -15.55 4.75 11.22
C ALA A 255 -14.36 3.86 11.56
N CYS A 256 -13.15 4.40 11.46
CA CYS A 256 -11.89 3.70 11.73
C CYS A 256 -11.12 4.31 12.92
N TRP A 257 -11.67 5.34 13.58
CA TRP A 257 -11.01 5.99 14.70
C TRP A 257 -11.02 5.11 15.95
N THR A 258 -9.92 5.17 16.68
CA THR A 258 -9.75 4.56 18.01
C THR A 258 -9.62 5.60 19.12
N GLN A 259 -9.52 6.89 18.75
CA GLN A 259 -9.47 8.00 19.67
C GLN A 259 -10.53 9.03 19.28
N VAL A 260 -11.36 9.47 20.23
CA VAL A 260 -12.34 10.52 20.02
C VAL A 260 -12.11 11.64 21.04
N TRP A 261 -11.93 12.86 20.55
CA TRP A 261 -11.88 14.07 21.37
C TRP A 261 -13.08 14.94 21.07
N ILE A 262 -13.86 15.21 22.09
CA ILE A 262 -14.93 16.21 22.06
C ILE A 262 -14.42 17.45 22.76
N VAL A 263 -14.25 18.54 22.01
CA VAL A 263 -13.82 19.85 22.52
C VAL A 263 -15.01 20.80 22.54
N SER A 264 -15.30 21.33 23.73
CA SER A 264 -16.47 22.18 23.96
C SER A 264 -16.16 23.39 24.85
N ASN A 265 -16.98 24.42 24.73
CA ASN A 265 -17.04 25.52 25.71
C ASN A 265 -18.04 25.23 26.83
N LEU A 266 -18.83 24.16 26.70
CA LEU A 266 -19.89 23.79 27.61
C LEU A 266 -19.50 22.50 28.39
N PRO A 267 -19.82 22.43 29.70
CA PRO A 267 -19.78 21.15 30.40
C PRO A 267 -20.92 20.25 29.88
N MET A 268 -20.80 18.93 30.09
CA MET A 268 -21.74 17.95 29.52
C MET A 268 -23.21 18.20 29.94
N GLU A 269 -23.44 18.62 31.19
CA GLU A 269 -24.74 18.93 31.74
C GLU A 269 -25.40 20.18 31.13
N SER A 270 -24.65 20.97 30.40
CA SER A 270 -25.17 22.13 29.64
C SER A 270 -25.48 21.79 28.17
N LEU A 271 -25.19 20.57 27.72
CA LEU A 271 -25.58 20.13 26.40
C LEU A 271 -27.10 19.99 26.28
N PRO A 272 -27.70 20.25 25.10
CA PRO A 272 -29.14 20.12 24.89
C PRO A 272 -29.70 18.75 25.30
N TYR A 273 -28.91 17.69 25.19
CA TYR A 273 -29.34 16.32 25.52
C TYR A 273 -29.76 16.14 26.96
N TYR A 274 -29.02 16.76 27.92
CA TYR A 274 -29.17 16.52 29.34
C TYR A 274 -30.62 16.64 29.88
N ARG A 275 -31.40 17.54 29.29
CA ARG A 275 -32.79 17.80 29.67
C ARG A 275 -33.83 16.97 28.89
N HIS A 276 -33.39 16.28 27.82
CA HIS A 276 -34.31 15.64 26.87
C HIS A 276 -34.17 14.13 26.80
N VAL A 277 -33.16 13.55 27.45
CA VAL A 277 -32.92 12.10 27.46
C VAL A 277 -33.26 11.52 28.82
N SER A 278 -33.56 10.22 28.86
CA SER A 278 -33.81 9.54 30.16
C SER A 278 -32.51 9.40 30.97
N PRO A 279 -32.61 9.21 32.30
CA PRO A 279 -31.45 8.94 33.16
C PRO A 279 -30.60 7.75 32.66
N GLU A 280 -31.25 6.72 32.13
CA GLU A 280 -30.56 5.53 31.59
C GLU A 280 -29.77 5.88 30.32
N GLN A 281 -30.34 6.66 29.40
CA GLN A 281 -29.69 7.12 28.20
C GLN A 281 -28.51 8.04 28.53
N TRP A 282 -28.68 8.94 29.51
CA TRP A 282 -27.58 9.78 29.98
C TRP A 282 -26.42 8.98 30.55
N ARG A 283 -26.74 8.00 31.39
CA ARG A 283 -25.75 7.08 31.96
C ARG A 283 -25.02 6.33 30.85
N ALA A 284 -25.73 5.83 29.83
CA ALA A 284 -25.15 5.15 28.69
C ALA A 284 -24.19 6.02 27.92
N LEU A 285 -24.47 7.33 27.79
CA LEU A 285 -23.54 8.29 27.22
C LEU A 285 -22.29 8.45 28.09
N CYS A 286 -22.45 8.70 29.39
CA CYS A 286 -21.32 8.89 30.31
C CYS A 286 -20.40 7.65 30.36
N MET A 287 -20.92 6.44 30.28
CA MET A 287 -20.14 5.20 30.30
C MET A 287 -19.23 5.02 29.08
N ARG A 288 -19.43 5.76 28.00
CA ARG A 288 -18.58 5.73 26.79
C ARG A 288 -17.31 6.57 26.92
N PHE A 289 -17.29 7.49 27.88
CA PHE A 289 -16.15 8.37 28.07
C PHE A 289 -15.05 7.76 28.92
N THR A 290 -13.83 7.81 28.42
CA THR A 290 -12.61 7.45 29.16
C THR A 290 -12.19 8.59 30.10
N SER A 291 -12.39 9.84 29.69
CA SER A 291 -12.08 11.00 30.54
C SER A 291 -13.04 12.17 30.33
N TYR A 292 -13.29 12.91 31.41
CA TYR A 292 -14.02 14.16 31.43
C TYR A 292 -13.16 15.21 32.12
N GLN A 293 -12.69 16.20 31.37
CA GLN A 293 -11.69 17.16 31.83
C GLN A 293 -12.11 18.61 31.57
N ARG A 294 -11.76 19.48 32.50
CA ARG A 294 -11.87 20.93 32.35
C ARG A 294 -10.48 21.52 32.16
N MET A 295 -10.34 22.40 31.15
CA MET A 295 -9.16 23.24 30.97
C MET A 295 -9.42 24.61 31.59
N GLU A 296 -8.57 24.97 32.53
CA GLU A 296 -8.66 26.25 33.23
C GLU A 296 -7.99 27.39 32.42
N SER A 297 -8.17 28.63 32.89
CA SER A 297 -7.60 29.82 32.25
C SER A 297 -6.07 29.82 32.20
N ASP A 298 -5.44 29.17 33.16
CA ASP A 298 -3.97 28.97 33.20
C ASP A 298 -3.50 27.75 32.35
N ARG A 299 -4.41 27.13 31.61
CA ARG A 299 -4.22 25.93 30.80
C ARG A 299 -3.97 24.64 31.58
N SER A 300 -4.13 24.65 32.88
CA SER A 300 -4.14 23.39 33.65
C SER A 300 -5.34 22.53 33.32
N LEU A 301 -5.19 21.22 33.44
CA LEU A 301 -6.25 20.25 33.23
C LEU A 301 -6.71 19.70 34.57
N VAL A 302 -8.02 19.74 34.80
CA VAL A 302 -8.67 19.18 35.97
C VAL A 302 -9.59 18.07 35.56
N ASN A 303 -9.42 16.87 36.13
CA ASN A 303 -10.39 15.78 35.98
C ASN A 303 -11.66 16.13 36.76
N VAL A 304 -12.78 16.01 36.10
CA VAL A 304 -14.11 16.33 36.67
C VAL A 304 -14.93 15.04 36.76
N PRO A 305 -15.68 14.83 37.83
CA PRO A 305 -16.59 13.70 37.88
C PRO A 305 -17.69 13.81 36.81
N PHE A 306 -18.10 12.69 36.24
CA PHE A 306 -19.20 12.69 35.29
C PHE A 306 -20.50 13.15 35.94
N PRO A 307 -21.28 14.00 35.24
CA PRO A 307 -22.51 14.51 35.81
C PRO A 307 -23.54 13.39 36.01
N SER A 308 -24.14 13.36 37.18
CA SER A 308 -25.23 12.41 37.51
C SER A 308 -26.44 12.68 36.60
N ALA A 309 -27.15 11.63 36.22
CA ALA A 309 -28.44 11.80 35.57
C ALA A 309 -29.41 12.47 36.56
N SER A 310 -30.05 13.54 36.13
CA SER A 310 -31.07 14.27 36.92
C SER A 310 -32.42 13.55 36.89
#